data_5ed8bdee2ca9d498385e588acc81032c
#
_entry.id   5ed8bdee2ca9d498385e588acc81032c
#
_cell.length_a   1.000
_cell.length_b   1.000
_cell.length_c   1.000
_cell.angle_alpha   90.00
_cell.angle_beta   90.00
_cell.angle_gamma   90.00
#
_symmetry.space_group_name_H-M   'P 1'
#
loop_
_entity.id
_entity.type
_entity.pdbx_description
1 polymer ?
#
loop_
_entity_poly.entity_id
_entity_poly.type
_entity_poly.pdbx_seq_one_letter_code
_entity_poly.pdbx_strand_id
1 'polypeptide(L)'
;MVQLLGLDSDRPVALDAVGTLLVPAEPVPETYRRHARRFGATLHSREIDLRFQQAYSRIWSPQLSTRTSQEIEKARWRRLVHEVFQGSVRSKDSLFYALWQHYARGEAWRLAEGVEAFIQHLNREQIAWAIASNFDQRLHSVVRSFSALRGARFVFTSAELGVSKPSRVFFKRISEVLSHDSPLMIGDSLSHDIHGALQAGWQAAWITTKLFRPVEHPGLVFQGSLEALVKAVT
;
A
#
# COMPACT_ATOMS: atom_id res chain seq x y z
N MET A 1 2.69 -13.46 25.37
CA MET A 1 3.26 -12.40 24.51
C MET A 1 2.43 -12.22 23.22
N VAL A 2 1.92 -13.27 22.59
CA VAL A 2 1.01 -13.19 21.41
C VAL A 2 -0.28 -12.40 21.73
N GLN A 3 -0.84 -12.52 22.93
CA GLN A 3 -2.02 -11.76 23.38
C GLN A 3 -1.82 -10.23 23.44
N LEU A 4 -0.58 -9.75 23.58
CA LEU A 4 -0.30 -8.30 23.65
C LEU A 4 -0.47 -7.58 22.29
N LEU A 5 -0.38 -8.31 21.17
CA LEU A 5 -0.49 -7.76 19.82
C LEU A 5 -1.90 -7.90 19.22
N GLY A 6 -2.85 -8.50 19.95
CA GLY A 6 -4.21 -8.72 19.46
C GLY A 6 -4.29 -9.59 18.19
N LEU A 7 -3.26 -10.39 17.94
CA LEU A 7 -3.23 -11.42 16.91
C LEU A 7 -3.83 -12.70 17.53
N ASP A 8 -5.13 -12.87 17.38
CA ASP A 8 -5.86 -14.06 17.76
C ASP A 8 -6.71 -14.55 16.59
N SER A 9 -7.14 -15.81 16.63
CA SER A 9 -7.93 -16.43 15.55
C SER A 9 -9.27 -15.74 15.28
N ASP A 10 -9.77 -15.01 16.27
CA ASP A 10 -11.09 -14.38 16.20
C ASP A 10 -11.03 -12.99 15.56
N ARG A 11 -9.83 -12.38 15.51
CA ARG A 11 -9.63 -11.07 14.93
C ARG A 11 -8.96 -11.13 13.55
N PRO A 12 -9.67 -10.78 12.48
CA PRO A 12 -9.07 -10.72 11.16
C PRO A 12 -8.06 -9.58 11.03
N VAL A 13 -7.02 -9.81 10.23
CA VAL A 13 -5.95 -8.86 9.94
C VAL A 13 -6.12 -8.27 8.55
N ALA A 14 -6.08 -6.95 8.43
CA ALA A 14 -6.01 -6.23 7.17
C ALA A 14 -4.58 -5.70 6.97
N LEU A 15 -3.94 -6.07 5.87
CA LEU A 15 -2.57 -5.72 5.54
C LEU A 15 -2.55 -4.69 4.41
N ASP A 16 -1.85 -3.56 4.58
CA ASP A 16 -1.58 -2.71 3.42
C ASP A 16 -0.66 -3.42 2.43
N ALA A 17 -0.71 -3.00 1.16
CA ALA A 17 0.10 -3.63 0.12
C ALA A 17 1.45 -2.93 -0.04
N VAL A 18 1.48 -1.69 -0.54
CA VAL A 18 2.70 -1.02 -0.98
C VAL A 18 3.40 -0.31 0.17
N GLY A 19 4.60 -0.77 0.50
CA GLY A 19 5.35 -0.31 1.67
C GLY A 19 5.28 -1.29 2.85
N THR A 20 4.27 -2.17 2.85
CA THR A 20 4.05 -3.19 3.90
C THR A 20 4.32 -4.59 3.39
N LEU A 21 3.56 -5.07 2.41
CA LEU A 21 3.73 -6.41 1.80
C LEU A 21 4.61 -6.39 0.57
N LEU A 22 4.51 -5.34 -0.22
CA LEU A 22 5.14 -5.20 -1.53
C LEU A 22 5.98 -3.93 -1.58
N VAL A 23 7.15 -4.04 -2.16
CA VAL A 23 7.99 -2.90 -2.52
C VAL A 23 8.38 -2.99 -3.99
N PRO A 24 8.61 -1.86 -4.68
CA PRO A 24 9.09 -1.89 -6.06
C PRO A 24 10.37 -2.72 -6.19
N ALA A 25 10.44 -3.58 -7.21
CA ALA A 25 11.62 -4.41 -7.48
C ALA A 25 12.85 -3.57 -7.85
N GLU A 26 12.62 -2.43 -8.50
CA GLU A 26 13.61 -1.41 -8.84
C GLU A 26 13.14 -0.07 -8.26
N PRO A 27 14.03 0.83 -7.81
CA PRO A 27 13.63 2.15 -7.35
C PRO A 27 12.76 2.88 -8.39
N VAL A 28 11.64 3.47 -7.94
CA VAL A 28 10.66 4.13 -8.82
C VAL A 28 11.30 5.13 -9.79
N PRO A 29 12.23 6.02 -9.35
CA PRO A 29 12.88 6.95 -10.27
C PRO A 29 13.71 6.28 -11.38
N GLU A 30 14.32 5.13 -11.09
CA GLU A 30 15.09 4.37 -12.09
C GLU A 30 14.17 3.70 -13.11
N THR A 31 13.08 3.08 -12.64
CA THR A 31 12.05 2.50 -13.51
C THR A 31 11.47 3.60 -14.44
N TYR A 32 11.10 4.75 -13.89
CA TYR A 32 10.58 5.88 -14.65
C TYR A 32 11.60 6.37 -15.69
N ARG A 33 12.87 6.54 -15.29
CA ARG A 33 13.96 6.91 -16.19
C ARG A 33 14.16 5.92 -17.33
N ARG A 34 14.20 4.63 -17.02
CA ARG A 34 14.38 3.55 -17.99
C ARG A 34 13.27 3.52 -19.03
N HIS A 35 12.00 3.68 -18.60
CA HIS A 35 10.88 3.76 -19.52
C HIS A 35 10.90 5.06 -20.34
N ALA A 36 11.16 6.20 -19.73
CA ALA A 36 11.12 7.51 -20.37
C ALA A 36 12.20 7.70 -21.45
N ARG A 37 13.35 7.05 -21.31
CA ARG A 37 14.41 7.05 -22.36
C ARG A 37 13.89 6.57 -23.71
N ARG A 38 12.96 5.61 -23.75
CA ARG A 38 12.32 5.13 -24.99
C ARG A 38 11.50 6.21 -25.70
N PHE A 39 11.11 7.23 -24.98
CA PHE A 39 10.36 8.38 -25.48
C PHE A 39 11.20 9.67 -25.56
N GLY A 40 12.54 9.55 -25.48
CA GLY A 40 13.48 10.62 -25.69
C GLY A 40 13.83 11.45 -24.44
N ALA A 41 13.42 11.03 -23.23
CA ALA A 41 13.80 11.73 -22.01
C ALA A 41 15.29 11.57 -21.69
N THR A 42 15.89 12.67 -21.22
CA THR A 42 17.29 12.72 -20.75
C THR A 42 17.40 13.02 -19.25
N LEU A 43 16.27 13.10 -18.54
CA LEU A 43 16.23 13.41 -17.11
C LEU A 43 17.01 12.38 -16.28
N HIS A 44 17.71 12.87 -15.27
CA HIS A 44 18.36 12.04 -14.26
C HIS A 44 17.36 11.54 -13.20
N SER A 45 17.63 10.38 -12.62
CA SER A 45 16.76 9.75 -11.59
C SER A 45 16.48 10.68 -10.42
N ARG A 46 17.46 11.45 -9.94
CA ARG A 46 17.29 12.42 -8.86
C ARG A 46 16.26 13.51 -9.21
N GLU A 47 16.27 13.99 -10.44
CA GLU A 47 15.31 14.99 -10.90
C GLU A 47 13.90 14.39 -11.04
N ILE A 48 13.81 13.15 -11.56
CA ILE A 48 12.56 12.40 -11.64
C ILE A 48 11.99 12.20 -10.23
N ASP A 49 12.82 11.83 -9.25
CA ASP A 49 12.40 11.63 -7.86
C ASP A 49 11.82 12.90 -7.25
N LEU A 50 12.51 14.04 -7.37
CA LEU A 50 12.03 15.32 -6.87
C LEU A 50 10.68 15.71 -7.48
N ARG A 51 10.56 15.60 -8.80
CA ARG A 51 9.33 15.92 -9.53
C ARG A 51 8.19 14.95 -9.15
N PHE A 52 8.52 13.67 -8.98
CA PHE A 52 7.56 12.64 -8.55
C PHE A 52 7.01 12.96 -7.16
N GLN A 53 7.85 13.20 -6.17
CA GLN A 53 7.43 13.52 -4.81
C GLN A 53 6.55 14.78 -4.76
N GLN A 54 6.92 15.84 -5.49
CA GLN A 54 6.14 17.06 -5.59
C GLN A 54 4.76 16.84 -6.24
N ALA A 55 4.71 16.10 -7.34
CA ALA A 55 3.46 15.77 -8.02
C ALA A 55 2.59 14.86 -7.17
N TYR A 56 3.17 13.83 -6.57
CA TYR A 56 2.48 12.87 -5.71
C TYR A 56 1.81 13.57 -4.52
N SER A 57 2.56 14.38 -3.76
CA SER A 57 2.02 15.09 -2.59
C SER A 57 0.86 16.02 -2.94
N ARG A 58 0.88 16.61 -4.15
CA ARG A 58 -0.21 17.48 -4.64
C ARG A 58 -1.44 16.70 -5.08
N ILE A 59 -1.24 15.59 -5.81
CA ILE A 59 -2.32 14.80 -6.42
C ILE A 59 -3.05 13.95 -5.37
N TRP A 60 -2.33 13.43 -4.37
CA TRP A 60 -2.89 12.64 -3.26
C TRP A 60 -2.84 13.38 -1.92
N SER A 61 -3.00 14.71 -1.95
CA SER A 61 -3.07 15.50 -0.72
C SER A 61 -4.22 15.02 0.17
N PRO A 62 -3.99 14.87 1.49
CA PRO A 62 -5.02 14.47 2.45
C PRO A 62 -6.23 15.41 2.53
N GLN A 63 -6.07 16.67 2.10
CA GLN A 63 -7.16 17.64 2.05
C GLN A 63 -8.11 17.42 0.86
N LEU A 64 -7.73 16.60 -0.11
CA LEU A 64 -8.59 16.26 -1.24
C LEU A 64 -9.61 15.20 -0.86
N SER A 65 -10.65 15.07 -1.69
CA SER A 65 -11.67 14.03 -1.52
C SER A 65 -11.07 12.63 -1.45
N THR A 66 -11.50 11.85 -0.47
CA THR A 66 -11.18 10.43 -0.38
C THR A 66 -12.00 9.57 -1.35
N ARG A 67 -12.98 10.15 -2.06
CA ARG A 67 -13.71 9.44 -3.13
C ARG A 67 -12.75 9.10 -4.26
N THR A 68 -12.85 7.87 -4.74
CA THR A 68 -12.02 7.37 -5.83
C THR A 68 -12.75 6.32 -6.65
N SER A 69 -12.19 5.94 -7.80
CA SER A 69 -12.62 4.86 -8.69
C SER A 69 -11.45 4.43 -9.55
N GLN A 70 -11.64 3.38 -10.37
CA GLN A 70 -10.62 2.95 -11.33
C GLN A 70 -10.22 4.08 -12.30
N GLU A 71 -11.21 4.85 -12.78
CA GLU A 71 -11.01 5.96 -13.71
C GLU A 71 -10.28 7.11 -13.02
N ILE A 72 -10.67 7.46 -11.78
CA ILE A 72 -10.04 8.52 -11.00
C ILE A 72 -8.58 8.18 -10.70
N GLU A 73 -8.28 6.97 -10.24
CA GLU A 73 -6.90 6.55 -9.97
C GLU A 73 -6.07 6.53 -11.26
N LYS A 74 -6.61 6.01 -12.35
CA LYS A 74 -5.94 6.02 -13.65
C LYS A 74 -5.65 7.44 -14.13
N ALA A 75 -6.59 8.37 -13.97
CA ALA A 75 -6.42 9.77 -14.31
C ALA A 75 -5.37 10.46 -13.43
N ARG A 76 -5.35 10.19 -12.10
CA ARG A 76 -4.33 10.69 -11.16
C ARG A 76 -2.93 10.23 -11.55
N TRP A 77 -2.73 8.95 -11.83
CA TRP A 77 -1.45 8.40 -12.26
C TRP A 77 -1.01 8.95 -13.60
N ARG A 78 -1.94 9.12 -14.56
CA ARG A 78 -1.66 9.77 -15.84
C ARG A 78 -1.19 11.21 -15.63
N ARG A 79 -1.88 11.97 -14.79
CA ARG A 79 -1.51 13.33 -14.43
C ARG A 79 -0.12 13.38 -13.80
N LEU A 80 0.19 12.49 -12.85
CA LEU A 80 1.50 12.39 -12.23
C LEU A 80 2.61 12.21 -13.28
N VAL A 81 2.48 11.25 -14.18
CA VAL A 81 3.46 11.02 -15.24
C VAL A 81 3.61 12.25 -16.13
N HIS A 82 2.50 12.92 -16.47
CA HIS A 82 2.52 14.15 -17.28
C HIS A 82 3.25 15.31 -16.59
N GLU A 83 3.09 15.46 -15.28
CA GLU A 83 3.77 16.49 -14.49
C GLU A 83 5.27 16.19 -14.34
N VAL A 84 5.63 14.94 -14.02
CA VAL A 84 7.03 14.52 -13.88
C VAL A 84 7.82 14.76 -15.17
N PHE A 85 7.23 14.45 -16.33
CA PHE A 85 7.91 14.53 -17.62
C PHE A 85 7.47 15.73 -18.49
N GLN A 86 6.96 16.79 -17.89
CA GLN A 86 6.57 17.99 -18.63
C GLN A 86 7.76 18.52 -19.46
N GLY A 87 7.55 18.64 -20.78
CA GLY A 87 8.57 19.12 -21.71
C GLY A 87 9.74 18.17 -22.00
N SER A 88 9.75 16.97 -21.44
CA SER A 88 10.93 16.08 -21.47
C SER A 88 10.75 14.80 -22.30
N VAL A 89 9.55 14.52 -22.82
CA VAL A 89 9.26 13.32 -23.61
C VAL A 89 8.40 13.65 -24.83
N ARG A 90 8.54 12.86 -25.90
CA ARG A 90 7.78 13.01 -27.15
C ARG A 90 6.29 12.68 -26.97
N SER A 91 5.97 11.67 -26.13
CA SER A 91 4.60 11.25 -25.86
C SER A 91 4.44 10.87 -24.39
N LYS A 92 3.79 11.74 -23.62
CA LYS A 92 3.49 11.50 -22.21
C LYS A 92 2.48 10.38 -22.02
N ASP A 93 1.53 10.25 -22.92
CA ASP A 93 0.51 9.19 -22.85
C ASP A 93 1.09 7.81 -23.12
N SER A 94 1.94 7.67 -24.14
CA SER A 94 2.62 6.40 -24.40
C SER A 94 3.51 5.99 -23.23
N LEU A 95 4.22 6.95 -22.61
CA LEU A 95 5.00 6.70 -21.40
C LEU A 95 4.10 6.29 -20.23
N PHE A 96 2.99 7.01 -20.01
CA PHE A 96 2.02 6.64 -18.99
C PHE A 96 1.54 5.20 -19.15
N TYR A 97 1.11 4.81 -20.36
CA TYR A 97 0.65 3.44 -20.59
C TYR A 97 1.76 2.40 -20.38
N ALA A 98 3.00 2.71 -20.77
CA ALA A 98 4.14 1.81 -20.53
C ALA A 98 4.40 1.59 -19.03
N LEU A 99 4.34 2.65 -18.21
CA LEU A 99 4.48 2.58 -16.76
C LEU A 99 3.25 1.91 -16.10
N TRP A 100 2.04 2.22 -16.58
CA TRP A 100 0.80 1.61 -16.12
C TRP A 100 0.83 0.09 -16.26
N GLN A 101 1.25 -0.39 -17.43
CA GLN A 101 1.40 -1.82 -17.72
C GLN A 101 2.56 -2.46 -16.92
N HIS A 102 3.65 -1.72 -16.72
CA HIS A 102 4.77 -2.21 -15.92
C HIS A 102 4.31 -2.52 -14.48
N TYR A 103 3.68 -1.56 -13.80
CA TYR A 103 3.23 -1.75 -12.42
C TYR A 103 1.97 -2.62 -12.25
N ALA A 104 1.40 -3.14 -13.33
CA ALA A 104 0.38 -4.18 -13.29
C ALA A 104 0.96 -5.60 -13.21
N ARG A 105 2.27 -5.77 -13.38
CA ARG A 105 2.95 -7.07 -13.43
C ARG A 105 3.69 -7.35 -12.12
N GLY A 106 3.68 -8.63 -11.70
CA GLY A 106 4.40 -9.05 -10.49
C GLY A 106 5.91 -8.75 -10.52
N GLU A 107 6.53 -8.80 -11.71
CA GLU A 107 7.96 -8.50 -11.91
C GLU A 107 8.37 -7.08 -11.51
N ALA A 108 7.42 -6.15 -11.45
CA ALA A 108 7.66 -4.79 -10.98
C ALA A 108 7.79 -4.68 -9.45
N TRP A 109 7.50 -5.77 -8.74
CA TRP A 109 7.39 -5.82 -7.30
C TRP A 109 8.22 -6.95 -6.71
N ARG A 110 8.54 -6.84 -5.45
CA ARG A 110 9.07 -7.92 -4.60
C ARG A 110 8.38 -7.87 -3.24
N LEU A 111 8.35 -8.99 -2.56
CA LEU A 111 7.90 -9.02 -1.17
C LEU A 111 8.85 -8.18 -0.30
N ALA A 112 8.29 -7.43 0.64
CA ALA A 112 9.08 -6.78 1.66
C ALA A 112 9.70 -7.83 2.61
N GLU A 113 10.76 -7.45 3.30
CA GLU A 113 11.46 -8.33 4.22
C GLU A 113 10.55 -8.76 5.37
N GLY A 114 10.58 -10.04 5.73
CA GLY A 114 9.73 -10.63 6.76
C GLY A 114 8.32 -11.03 6.33
N VAL A 115 7.85 -10.63 5.13
CA VAL A 115 6.47 -10.91 4.68
C VAL A 115 6.17 -12.41 4.62
N GLU A 116 7.05 -13.21 4.02
CA GLU A 116 6.80 -14.65 3.90
C GLU A 116 6.66 -15.32 5.25
N ALA A 117 7.54 -15.01 6.20
CA ALA A 117 7.50 -15.54 7.56
C ALA A 117 6.23 -15.09 8.30
N PHE A 118 5.84 -13.81 8.13
CA PHE A 118 4.63 -13.29 8.74
C PHE A 118 3.36 -13.95 8.20
N ILE A 119 3.22 -14.09 6.89
CA ILE A 119 2.07 -14.76 6.28
C ILE A 119 2.02 -16.24 6.65
N GLN A 120 3.17 -16.93 6.70
CA GLN A 120 3.23 -18.31 7.19
C GLN A 120 2.76 -18.42 8.64
N HIS A 121 3.13 -17.46 9.50
CA HIS A 121 2.63 -17.40 10.88
C HIS A 121 1.10 -17.23 10.91
N LEU A 122 0.53 -16.25 10.20
CA LEU A 122 -0.92 -16.06 10.16
C LEU A 122 -1.66 -17.33 9.70
N ASN A 123 -1.14 -18.00 8.68
CA ASN A 123 -1.73 -19.23 8.16
C ASN A 123 -1.63 -20.39 9.14
N ARG A 124 -0.50 -20.56 9.85
CA ARG A 124 -0.29 -21.59 10.85
C ARG A 124 -1.22 -21.42 12.05
N GLU A 125 -1.38 -20.18 12.50
CA GLU A 125 -2.27 -19.84 13.62
C GLU A 125 -3.74 -19.69 13.18
N GLN A 126 -4.06 -19.99 11.92
CA GLN A 126 -5.42 -19.89 11.34
C GLN A 126 -6.05 -18.50 11.47
N ILE A 127 -5.23 -17.45 11.53
CA ILE A 127 -5.69 -16.07 11.59
C ILE A 127 -6.15 -15.65 10.19
N ALA A 128 -7.41 -15.24 10.08
CA ALA A 128 -7.96 -14.75 8.82
C ALA A 128 -7.31 -13.41 8.44
N TRP A 129 -6.84 -13.27 7.20
CA TRP A 129 -6.22 -12.04 6.75
C TRP A 129 -6.67 -11.63 5.34
N ALA A 130 -6.60 -10.33 5.10
CA ALA A 130 -6.97 -9.69 3.85
C ALA A 130 -5.96 -8.61 3.49
N ILE A 131 -5.94 -8.18 2.24
CA ILE A 131 -5.15 -7.04 1.77
C ILE A 131 -6.08 -5.83 1.63
N ALA A 132 -5.68 -4.66 2.13
CA ALA A 132 -6.47 -3.44 2.12
C ALA A 132 -5.61 -2.22 1.75
N SER A 133 -5.66 -1.80 0.48
CA SER A 133 -4.71 -0.82 -0.05
C SER A 133 -5.37 0.33 -0.84
N ASN A 134 -4.75 1.51 -0.75
CA ASN A 134 -5.03 2.62 -1.65
C ASN A 134 -4.41 2.32 -3.03
N PHE A 135 -5.09 1.48 -3.79
CA PHE A 135 -4.65 0.99 -5.09
C PHE A 135 -5.86 0.78 -6.01
N ASP A 136 -5.62 0.45 -7.25
CA ASP A 136 -6.62 0.10 -8.25
C ASP A 136 -6.60 -1.40 -8.59
N GLN A 137 -7.46 -1.84 -9.52
CA GLN A 137 -7.63 -3.26 -9.88
C GLN A 137 -6.34 -3.99 -10.29
N ARG A 138 -5.25 -3.28 -10.65
CA ARG A 138 -3.96 -3.91 -10.98
C ARG A 138 -3.40 -4.71 -9.80
N LEU A 139 -3.77 -4.35 -8.56
CA LEU A 139 -3.32 -5.06 -7.37
C LEU A 139 -3.68 -6.55 -7.40
N HIS A 140 -4.84 -6.91 -7.93
CA HIS A 140 -5.25 -8.32 -8.02
C HIS A 140 -4.27 -9.16 -8.85
N SER A 141 -3.79 -8.64 -9.99
CA SER A 141 -2.82 -9.35 -10.82
C SER A 141 -1.44 -9.43 -10.17
N VAL A 142 -1.04 -8.36 -9.47
CA VAL A 142 0.20 -8.33 -8.69
C VAL A 142 0.16 -9.37 -7.57
N VAL A 143 -0.89 -9.36 -6.74
CA VAL A 143 -1.06 -10.32 -5.62
C VAL A 143 -1.02 -11.77 -6.11
N ARG A 144 -1.71 -12.08 -7.21
CA ARG A 144 -1.69 -13.44 -7.79
C ARG A 144 -0.31 -13.91 -8.23
N SER A 145 0.62 -13.00 -8.51
CA SER A 145 1.99 -13.34 -8.92
C SER A 145 2.84 -13.87 -7.77
N PHE A 146 2.45 -13.60 -6.52
CA PHE A 146 3.18 -14.04 -5.32
C PHE A 146 2.46 -15.20 -4.62
N SER A 147 3.09 -16.37 -4.57
CA SER A 147 2.51 -17.56 -3.92
C SER A 147 2.13 -17.31 -2.46
N ALA A 148 2.99 -16.60 -1.73
CA ALA A 148 2.75 -16.23 -0.33
C ALA A 148 1.47 -15.40 -0.12
N LEU A 149 1.06 -14.58 -1.10
CA LEU A 149 -0.10 -13.70 -0.98
C LEU A 149 -1.42 -14.33 -1.45
N ARG A 150 -1.39 -15.52 -2.06
CA ARG A 150 -2.61 -16.19 -2.59
C ARG A 150 -3.59 -16.63 -1.50
N GLY A 151 -3.13 -16.74 -0.26
CA GLY A 151 -3.96 -17.07 0.89
C GLY A 151 -4.81 -15.91 1.43
N ALA A 152 -4.68 -14.70 0.91
CA ALA A 152 -5.52 -13.57 1.28
C ALA A 152 -7.00 -13.89 1.03
N ARG A 153 -7.83 -13.80 2.08
CA ARG A 153 -9.27 -14.08 1.98
C ARG A 153 -9.96 -13.05 1.08
N PHE A 154 -9.50 -11.81 1.11
CA PHE A 154 -9.97 -10.71 0.27
C PHE A 154 -8.82 -9.80 -0.12
N VAL A 155 -8.96 -9.13 -1.25
CA VAL A 155 -8.10 -8.03 -1.70
C VAL A 155 -8.98 -6.82 -1.92
N PHE A 156 -8.95 -5.88 -0.99
CA PHE A 156 -9.71 -4.64 -1.04
C PHE A 156 -8.84 -3.54 -1.67
N THR A 157 -9.32 -2.95 -2.75
CA THR A 157 -8.71 -1.76 -3.33
C THR A 157 -9.59 -0.54 -3.10
N SER A 158 -8.97 0.61 -2.85
CA SER A 158 -9.72 1.86 -2.68
C SER A 158 -10.59 2.18 -3.91
N ALA A 159 -10.08 1.87 -5.11
CA ALA A 159 -10.78 2.14 -6.35
C ALA A 159 -12.07 1.30 -6.49
N GLU A 160 -12.09 0.06 -6.01
CA GLU A 160 -13.29 -0.81 -6.00
C GLU A 160 -14.22 -0.44 -4.85
N LEU A 161 -13.67 -0.10 -3.68
CA LEU A 161 -14.46 0.39 -2.55
C LEU A 161 -15.04 1.79 -2.80
N GLY A 162 -14.59 2.54 -3.82
CA GLY A 162 -15.04 3.89 -4.11
C GLY A 162 -14.55 4.96 -3.13
N VAL A 163 -13.68 4.58 -2.19
CA VAL A 163 -13.15 5.46 -1.13
C VAL A 163 -11.78 4.97 -0.68
N SER A 164 -10.88 5.90 -0.35
CA SER A 164 -9.51 5.61 0.09
C SER A 164 -9.30 5.81 1.58
N LYS A 165 -8.29 5.16 2.15
CA LYS A 165 -7.73 5.50 3.45
C LYS A 165 -7.25 6.96 3.43
N PRO A 166 -7.41 7.72 4.51
CA PRO A 166 -7.81 7.34 5.86
C PRO A 166 -9.32 7.46 6.16
N SER A 167 -10.19 7.47 5.16
CA SER A 167 -11.64 7.61 5.39
C SER A 167 -12.20 6.49 6.27
N ARG A 168 -12.96 6.85 7.32
CA ARG A 168 -13.69 5.87 8.14
C ARG A 168 -14.60 4.96 7.31
N VAL A 169 -15.13 5.46 6.19
CA VAL A 169 -15.99 4.68 5.29
C VAL A 169 -15.23 3.53 4.64
N PHE A 170 -13.92 3.70 4.33
CA PHE A 170 -13.06 2.62 3.83
C PHE A 170 -13.01 1.46 4.82
N PHE A 171 -12.67 1.75 6.07
CA PHE A 171 -12.57 0.74 7.14
C PHE A 171 -13.92 0.10 7.46
N LYS A 172 -15.01 0.90 7.51
CA LYS A 172 -16.37 0.39 7.76
C LYS A 172 -16.77 -0.63 6.70
N ARG A 173 -16.58 -0.35 5.41
CA ARG A 173 -16.90 -1.29 4.31
C ARG A 173 -16.14 -2.61 4.43
N ILE A 174 -14.88 -2.55 4.90
CA ILE A 174 -14.08 -3.76 5.13
C ILE A 174 -14.59 -4.52 6.36
N SER A 175 -14.92 -3.84 7.47
CA SER A 175 -15.53 -4.45 8.66
C SER A 175 -16.80 -5.23 8.30
N GLU A 176 -17.66 -4.65 7.47
CA GLU A 176 -18.90 -5.29 7.02
C GLU A 176 -18.63 -6.61 6.27
N VAL A 177 -17.62 -6.64 5.38
CA VAL A 177 -17.24 -7.85 4.63
C VAL A 177 -16.54 -8.87 5.51
N LEU A 178 -15.66 -8.42 6.42
CA LEU A 178 -14.95 -9.29 7.35
C LEU A 178 -15.84 -9.78 8.51
N SER A 179 -17.03 -9.22 8.65
CA SER A 179 -17.98 -9.51 9.75
C SER A 179 -17.33 -9.33 11.14
N HIS A 180 -16.53 -8.26 11.29
CA HIS A 180 -15.83 -7.95 12.53
C HIS A 180 -15.71 -6.44 12.76
N ASP A 181 -16.08 -5.96 13.96
CA ASP A 181 -16.16 -4.53 14.25
C ASP A 181 -14.79 -3.84 14.37
N SER A 182 -13.78 -4.56 14.85
CA SER A 182 -12.45 -4.03 15.10
C SER A 182 -11.34 -4.97 14.60
N PRO A 183 -11.17 -5.14 13.27
CA PRO A 183 -10.01 -5.83 12.72
C PRO A 183 -8.70 -5.15 13.12
N LEU A 184 -7.57 -5.83 12.92
CA LEU A 184 -6.25 -5.23 13.08
C LEU A 184 -5.75 -4.73 11.72
N MET A 185 -5.45 -3.43 11.60
CA MET A 185 -4.75 -2.87 10.44
C MET A 185 -3.25 -2.93 10.64
N ILE A 186 -2.52 -3.51 9.71
CA ILE A 186 -1.05 -3.49 9.66
C ILE A 186 -0.62 -2.72 8.41
N GLY A 187 0.11 -1.62 8.58
CA GLY A 187 0.51 -0.77 7.47
C GLY A 187 1.70 0.13 7.80
N ASP A 188 2.30 0.74 6.76
CA ASP A 188 3.48 1.61 6.90
C ASP A 188 3.13 3.10 6.96
N SER A 189 1.95 3.50 6.52
CA SER A 189 1.53 4.89 6.50
C SER A 189 0.86 5.32 7.79
N LEU A 190 1.57 6.14 8.60
CA LEU A 190 0.99 6.68 9.83
C LEU A 190 -0.35 7.41 9.59
N SER A 191 -0.45 8.19 8.51
CA SER A 191 -1.65 8.98 8.23
C SER A 191 -2.79 8.17 7.61
N HIS A 192 -2.50 7.29 6.65
CA HIS A 192 -3.53 6.54 5.93
C HIS A 192 -3.96 5.28 6.67
N ASP A 193 -2.99 4.45 7.09
CA ASP A 193 -3.29 3.16 7.69
C ASP A 193 -3.59 3.31 9.17
N ILE A 194 -2.66 3.91 9.92
CA ILE A 194 -2.73 3.90 11.37
C ILE A 194 -3.78 4.86 11.89
N HIS A 195 -3.67 6.16 11.59
CA HIS A 195 -4.67 7.13 12.05
C HIS A 195 -6.05 6.82 11.49
N GLY A 196 -6.14 6.37 10.21
CA GLY A 196 -7.41 5.98 9.61
C GLY A 196 -8.08 4.82 10.34
N ALA A 197 -7.33 3.75 10.66
CA ALA A 197 -7.81 2.59 11.40
C ALA A 197 -8.25 2.97 12.82
N LEU A 198 -7.39 3.68 13.57
CA LEU A 198 -7.69 4.11 14.93
C LEU A 198 -8.93 5.01 15.00
N GLN A 199 -9.10 5.94 14.05
CA GLN A 199 -10.29 6.78 13.96
C GLN A 199 -11.55 5.98 13.60
N ALA A 200 -11.41 4.83 12.94
CA ALA A 200 -12.51 3.93 12.63
C ALA A 200 -12.83 2.94 13.79
N GLY A 201 -12.10 2.98 14.89
CA GLY A 201 -12.26 2.08 16.03
C GLY A 201 -11.53 0.75 15.88
N TRP A 202 -10.67 0.61 14.86
CA TRP A 202 -9.81 -0.56 14.69
C TRP A 202 -8.58 -0.49 15.58
N GLN A 203 -7.93 -1.63 15.76
CA GLN A 203 -6.56 -1.67 16.24
C GLN A 203 -5.59 -1.47 15.07
N ALA A 204 -4.36 -1.04 15.37
CA ALA A 204 -3.35 -0.80 14.37
C ALA A 204 -1.96 -1.28 14.82
N ALA A 205 -1.18 -1.76 13.86
CA ALA A 205 0.24 -2.04 13.99
C ALA A 205 1.01 -1.23 12.93
N TRP A 206 1.88 -0.34 13.37
CA TRP A 206 2.62 0.54 12.48
C TRP A 206 3.96 -0.09 12.09
N ILE A 207 4.09 -0.42 10.81
CA ILE A 207 5.34 -0.96 10.25
C ILE A 207 6.23 0.21 9.84
N THR A 208 7.35 0.36 10.54
CA THR A 208 8.34 1.41 10.26
C THR A 208 9.73 0.99 10.71
N THR A 209 10.73 1.36 9.92
CA THR A 209 12.15 1.22 10.28
C THR A 209 12.77 2.53 10.78
N LYS A 210 12.01 3.62 10.69
CA LYS A 210 12.45 4.94 11.14
C LYS A 210 12.28 5.08 12.64
N LEU A 211 13.25 5.71 13.29
CA LEU A 211 13.16 6.07 14.69
C LEU A 211 12.23 7.27 14.85
N PHE A 212 10.96 7.00 15.12
CA PHE A 212 10.00 8.01 15.54
C PHE A 212 9.75 7.92 17.04
N ARG A 213 9.27 9.01 17.62
CA ARG A 213 8.71 8.93 18.97
C ARG A 213 7.55 7.96 18.96
N PRO A 214 7.39 7.12 20.00
CA PRO A 214 6.23 6.25 20.10
C PRO A 214 4.94 7.05 19.95
N VAL A 215 4.02 6.54 19.14
CA VAL A 215 2.67 7.11 19.06
C VAL A 215 1.87 6.52 20.20
N GLU A 216 1.45 7.36 21.14
CA GLU A 216 0.65 6.93 22.29
C GLU A 216 -0.82 6.91 21.92
N HIS A 217 -1.36 5.72 21.66
CA HIS A 217 -2.79 5.49 21.45
C HIS A 217 -3.15 4.08 21.91
N PRO A 218 -4.24 3.89 22.69
CA PRO A 218 -4.61 2.57 23.24
C PRO A 218 -4.89 1.51 22.18
N GLY A 219 -5.28 1.89 20.97
CA GLY A 219 -5.50 0.99 19.85
C GLY A 219 -4.24 0.72 19.00
N LEU A 220 -3.11 1.40 19.23
CA LEU A 220 -1.84 1.09 18.58
C LEU A 220 -1.14 -0.01 19.37
N VAL A 221 -1.16 -1.21 18.82
CA VAL A 221 -0.65 -2.42 19.51
C VAL A 221 0.80 -2.74 19.19
N PHE A 222 1.36 -2.16 18.14
CA PHE A 222 2.75 -2.36 17.72
C PHE A 222 3.28 -1.19 16.90
N GLN A 223 4.58 -0.89 17.06
CA GLN A 223 5.36 0.02 16.23
C GLN A 223 6.78 -0.54 16.05
N GLY A 224 7.18 -0.81 14.81
CA GLY A 224 8.50 -1.36 14.50
C GLY A 224 8.58 -1.95 13.09
N SER A 225 9.67 -2.62 12.77
CA SER A 225 9.79 -3.31 11.49
C SER A 225 8.91 -4.57 11.43
N LEU A 226 8.59 -5.03 10.22
CA LEU A 226 7.83 -6.28 10.06
C LEU A 226 8.59 -7.48 10.62
N GLU A 227 9.91 -7.51 10.50
CA GLU A 227 10.75 -8.56 11.13
C GLU A 227 10.65 -8.55 12.67
N ALA A 228 10.61 -7.34 13.27
CA ALA A 228 10.40 -7.21 14.71
C ALA A 228 9.01 -7.69 15.12
N LEU A 229 7.97 -7.43 14.29
CA LEU A 229 6.64 -7.96 14.50
C LEU A 229 6.64 -9.49 14.43
N VAL A 230 7.29 -10.08 13.43
CA VAL A 230 7.43 -11.55 13.31
C VAL A 230 8.06 -12.13 14.57
N LYS A 231 9.19 -11.56 15.04
CA LYS A 231 9.87 -12.02 16.27
C LYS A 231 9.01 -11.89 17.54
N ALA A 232 8.09 -10.93 17.55
CA ALA A 232 7.20 -10.72 18.69
C ALA A 232 6.03 -11.72 18.74
N VAL A 233 5.69 -12.36 17.60
CA VAL A 233 4.57 -13.29 17.49
C VAL A 233 4.98 -14.76 17.34
N THR A 234 6.24 -15.04 17.01
CA THR A 234 6.83 -16.37 16.94
C THR A 234 7.59 -16.71 18.22
#